data_db414fda9b559d7d1bc304ad6f546aca
#
_entry.id   db414fda9b559d7d1bc304ad6f546aca
#
_cell.length_a   1.000
_cell.length_b   1.000
_cell.length_c   1.000
_cell.angle_alpha   90.00
_cell.angle_beta   90.00
_cell.angle_gamma   90.00
#
_symmetry.space_group_name_H-M   'P 1'
#
loop_
_entity.id
_entity.type
_entity.pdbx_description
1 polymer ?
#
loop_
_entity_poly.entity_id
_entity_poly.type
_entity_poly.pdbx_seq_one_letter_code
_entity_poly.pdbx_strand_id
1 'polypeptide(L)'
;AEAAYKVLEQKDCLTAAEKEKAETVFAKMAEIKGNLVLAVEQQIDAIGEVTLENEAAVKAAQAAYDALTAEQKQLVNGEKVAALNAAVAKLAELKREKLLAEMGDIYASVGESLQAQVNKSAPIVGSIGGEWLALGLARSGRSVPAGYYDNVVQYVKANVNANERLHNSKSTDNSRVILALTAIGKDPTNVGGHNLLKGLDSMSYINKQGINGPVFALIALDSHNYPTFGEVTRDVLIDRILSEQVKADGGWALG
;
A
#
# COMPACT_ATOMS: atom_id res chain seq x y z
N ALA A 1 -26.40 -12.07 32.44
CA ALA A 1 -27.51 -12.79 33.04
C ALA A 1 -27.02 -13.85 34.04
N GLU A 2 -26.16 -14.79 33.65
CA GLU A 2 -25.67 -15.90 34.47
C GLU A 2 -24.92 -15.45 35.75
N ALA A 3 -24.04 -14.43 35.62
CA ALA A 3 -23.32 -13.85 36.77
C ALA A 3 -24.31 -13.21 37.79
N ALA A 4 -25.34 -12.52 37.30
CA ALA A 4 -26.37 -11.94 38.17
C ALA A 4 -27.21 -13.02 38.85
N TYR A 5 -27.53 -14.11 38.15
CA TYR A 5 -28.23 -15.26 38.73
C TYR A 5 -27.41 -15.89 39.89
N LYS A 6 -26.12 -16.14 39.68
CA LYS A 6 -25.22 -16.69 40.73
C LYS A 6 -25.17 -15.82 42.00
N VAL A 7 -25.21 -14.50 41.85
CA VAL A 7 -25.26 -13.57 42.99
C VAL A 7 -26.56 -13.70 43.77
N LEU A 8 -27.71 -13.82 43.07
CA LEU A 8 -29.01 -13.97 43.70
C LEU A 8 -29.17 -15.34 44.36
N GLU A 9 -28.64 -16.39 43.75
CA GLU A 9 -28.57 -17.74 44.29
C GLU A 9 -27.75 -17.80 45.58
N GLN A 10 -26.57 -17.20 45.62
CA GLN A 10 -25.69 -17.11 46.79
C GLN A 10 -26.35 -16.36 47.97
N LYS A 11 -27.25 -15.42 47.69
CA LYS A 11 -27.97 -14.65 48.70
C LYS A 11 -29.27 -15.31 49.12
N ASP A 12 -29.56 -16.52 48.64
CA ASP A 12 -30.80 -17.29 48.89
C ASP A 12 -32.09 -16.49 48.58
N CYS A 13 -32.01 -15.63 47.55
CA CYS A 13 -33.12 -14.76 47.14
C CYS A 13 -34.07 -15.41 46.13
N LEU A 14 -33.82 -16.66 45.72
CA LEU A 14 -34.58 -17.36 44.67
C LEU A 14 -35.35 -18.53 45.24
N THR A 15 -36.62 -18.68 44.85
CA THR A 15 -37.41 -19.87 45.11
C THR A 15 -36.94 -21.08 44.31
N ALA A 16 -37.28 -22.28 44.72
CA ALA A 16 -36.93 -23.51 43.99
C ALA A 16 -37.45 -23.49 42.54
N ALA A 17 -38.65 -22.98 42.31
CA ALA A 17 -39.24 -22.87 40.98
C ALA A 17 -38.50 -21.82 40.08
N GLU A 18 -37.98 -20.77 40.65
CA GLU A 18 -37.17 -19.78 39.92
C GLU A 18 -35.80 -20.34 39.59
N LYS A 19 -35.17 -21.11 40.47
CA LYS A 19 -33.90 -21.82 40.21
C LYS A 19 -34.06 -22.80 39.05
N GLU A 20 -35.10 -23.68 39.07
CA GLU A 20 -35.40 -24.64 38.03
C GLU A 20 -35.63 -23.96 36.64
N LYS A 21 -36.39 -22.85 36.62
CA LYS A 21 -36.60 -22.09 35.39
C LYS A 21 -35.31 -21.51 34.85
N ALA A 22 -34.45 -20.95 35.71
CA ALA A 22 -33.18 -20.38 35.32
C ALA A 22 -32.25 -21.45 34.76
N GLU A 23 -32.13 -22.60 35.39
CA GLU A 23 -31.33 -23.74 34.89
C GLU A 23 -31.83 -24.23 33.52
N THR A 24 -33.12 -24.31 33.32
CA THR A 24 -33.73 -24.67 32.02
C THR A 24 -33.34 -23.66 30.93
N VAL A 25 -33.43 -22.37 31.25
CA VAL A 25 -32.99 -21.30 30.30
C VAL A 25 -31.53 -21.37 30.00
N PHE A 26 -30.67 -21.58 31.02
CA PHE A 26 -29.21 -21.68 30.80
C PHE A 26 -28.83 -22.92 29.98
N ALA A 27 -29.47 -24.06 30.22
CA ALA A 27 -29.30 -25.27 29.41
C ALA A 27 -29.68 -25.03 27.95
N LYS A 28 -30.80 -24.35 27.69
CA LYS A 28 -31.21 -23.98 26.32
C LYS A 28 -30.26 -22.99 25.66
N MET A 29 -29.76 -22.04 26.41
CA MET A 29 -28.74 -21.10 25.91
C MET A 29 -27.43 -21.81 25.56
N ALA A 30 -26.98 -22.78 26.35
CA ALA A 30 -25.80 -23.59 26.07
C ALA A 30 -25.99 -24.44 24.81
N GLU A 31 -27.14 -25.05 24.62
CA GLU A 31 -27.53 -25.79 23.41
C GLU A 31 -27.48 -24.90 22.16
N ILE A 32 -28.08 -23.71 22.21
CA ILE A 32 -28.06 -22.75 21.10
C ILE A 32 -26.64 -22.32 20.78
N LYS A 33 -25.83 -22.01 21.80
CA LYS A 33 -24.40 -21.66 21.59
C LYS A 33 -23.62 -22.79 20.92
N GLY A 34 -23.83 -24.02 21.35
CA GLY A 34 -23.22 -25.22 20.77
C GLY A 34 -23.61 -25.44 19.32
N ASN A 35 -24.90 -25.28 19.01
CA ASN A 35 -25.39 -25.40 17.63
C ASN A 35 -24.81 -24.35 16.68
N LEU A 36 -24.63 -23.11 17.15
CA LEU A 36 -23.98 -22.06 16.35
C LEU A 36 -22.52 -22.39 16.07
N VAL A 37 -21.76 -22.85 17.05
CA VAL A 37 -20.38 -23.28 16.89
C VAL A 37 -20.28 -24.43 15.89
N LEU A 38 -21.10 -25.47 16.05
CA LEU A 38 -21.14 -26.61 15.14
C LEU A 38 -21.48 -26.20 13.70
N ALA A 39 -22.43 -25.29 13.52
CA ALA A 39 -22.77 -24.77 12.19
C ALA A 39 -21.60 -24.05 11.51
N VAL A 40 -20.79 -23.30 12.27
CA VAL A 40 -19.59 -22.64 11.75
C VAL A 40 -18.53 -23.68 11.38
N GLU A 41 -18.30 -24.69 12.22
CA GLU A 41 -17.36 -25.76 11.92
C GLU A 41 -17.74 -26.55 10.66
N GLN A 42 -19.02 -26.83 10.47
CA GLN A 42 -19.54 -27.46 9.26
C GLN A 42 -19.34 -26.59 8.02
N GLN A 43 -19.52 -25.28 8.13
CA GLN A 43 -19.22 -24.36 7.02
C GLN A 43 -17.73 -24.34 6.67
N ILE A 44 -16.85 -24.41 7.67
CA ILE A 44 -15.41 -24.49 7.44
C ILE A 44 -15.06 -25.81 6.72
N ASP A 45 -15.64 -26.93 7.14
CA ASP A 45 -15.42 -28.24 6.49
C ASP A 45 -15.93 -28.27 5.04
N ALA A 46 -16.99 -27.55 4.76
CA ALA A 46 -17.59 -27.47 3.43
C ALA A 46 -16.78 -26.63 2.43
N ILE A 47 -15.76 -25.90 2.88
CA ILE A 47 -14.87 -25.12 1.97
C ILE A 47 -14.19 -26.05 0.97
N GLY A 48 -13.69 -27.19 1.43
CA GLY A 48 -12.93 -28.13 0.58
C GLY A 48 -11.63 -27.52 0.05
N GLU A 49 -11.29 -27.84 -1.20
CA GLU A 49 -10.13 -27.26 -1.88
C GLU A 49 -10.42 -25.77 -2.20
N VAL A 50 -9.47 -24.89 -1.85
CA VAL A 50 -9.62 -23.45 -2.05
C VAL A 50 -9.27 -23.08 -3.48
N THR A 51 -10.27 -22.58 -4.21
CA THR A 51 -10.15 -22.06 -5.58
C THR A 51 -10.81 -20.67 -5.67
N LEU A 52 -10.61 -19.99 -6.79
CA LEU A 52 -11.31 -18.71 -7.04
C LEU A 52 -12.83 -18.90 -7.24
N GLU A 53 -13.26 -20.09 -7.62
CA GLU A 53 -14.68 -20.39 -7.86
C GLU A 53 -15.45 -20.58 -6.56
N ASN A 54 -14.79 -21.08 -5.50
CA ASN A 54 -15.43 -21.26 -4.20
C ASN A 54 -15.17 -20.10 -3.20
N GLU A 55 -14.76 -18.93 -3.69
CA GLU A 55 -14.59 -17.71 -2.89
C GLU A 55 -15.77 -17.42 -1.97
N ALA A 56 -16.99 -17.64 -2.46
CA ALA A 56 -18.20 -17.40 -1.70
C ALA A 56 -18.28 -18.27 -0.43
N ALA A 57 -17.86 -19.55 -0.52
CA ALA A 57 -17.84 -20.46 0.61
C ALA A 57 -16.83 -20.04 1.69
N VAL A 58 -15.62 -19.63 1.27
CA VAL A 58 -14.59 -19.13 2.19
C VAL A 58 -15.07 -17.87 2.91
N LYS A 59 -15.66 -16.92 2.17
CA LYS A 59 -16.20 -15.68 2.75
C LYS A 59 -17.38 -15.94 3.70
N ALA A 60 -18.26 -16.87 3.36
CA ALA A 60 -19.39 -17.22 4.22
C ALA A 60 -18.93 -17.84 5.55
N ALA A 61 -17.97 -18.78 5.50
CA ALA A 61 -17.40 -19.40 6.69
C ALA A 61 -16.67 -18.36 7.56
N GLN A 62 -15.91 -17.46 6.95
CA GLN A 62 -15.24 -16.36 7.67
C GLN A 62 -16.26 -15.43 8.35
N ALA A 63 -17.29 -15.01 7.63
CA ALA A 63 -18.34 -14.14 8.19
C ALA A 63 -19.12 -14.82 9.32
N ALA A 64 -19.40 -16.11 9.19
CA ALA A 64 -20.06 -16.89 10.25
C ALA A 64 -19.18 -17.01 11.50
N TYR A 65 -17.88 -17.24 11.34
CA TYR A 65 -16.92 -17.25 12.45
C TYR A 65 -16.81 -15.88 13.11
N ASP A 66 -16.73 -14.81 12.31
CA ASP A 66 -16.61 -13.44 12.83
C ASP A 66 -17.84 -12.99 13.62
N ALA A 67 -19.01 -13.49 13.26
CA ALA A 67 -20.27 -13.22 13.95
C ALA A 67 -20.40 -13.90 15.32
N LEU A 68 -19.54 -14.88 15.64
CA LEU A 68 -19.52 -15.52 16.95
C LEU A 68 -19.03 -14.56 18.02
N THR A 69 -19.59 -14.66 19.24
CA THR A 69 -19.06 -13.94 20.42
C THR A 69 -17.68 -14.46 20.81
N ALA A 70 -16.95 -13.71 21.64
CA ALA A 70 -15.63 -14.11 22.12
C ALA A 70 -15.67 -15.48 22.84
N GLU A 71 -16.71 -15.75 23.63
CA GLU A 71 -16.90 -17.03 24.32
C GLU A 71 -17.19 -18.17 23.33
N GLN A 72 -17.97 -17.93 22.29
CA GLN A 72 -18.26 -18.93 21.26
C GLN A 72 -17.03 -19.24 20.42
N LYS A 73 -16.21 -18.23 20.07
CA LYS A 73 -14.93 -18.42 19.36
C LYS A 73 -13.97 -19.34 20.11
N GLN A 74 -13.97 -19.29 21.44
CA GLN A 74 -13.18 -20.20 22.28
C GLN A 74 -13.63 -21.66 22.25
N LEU A 75 -14.89 -21.92 21.84
CA LEU A 75 -15.45 -23.26 21.73
C LEU A 75 -15.22 -23.89 20.35
N VAL A 76 -14.86 -23.12 19.36
CA VAL A 76 -14.54 -23.63 18.01
C VAL A 76 -13.24 -24.42 18.08
N ASN A 77 -13.21 -25.59 17.44
CA ASN A 77 -11.99 -26.40 17.37
C ASN A 77 -10.84 -25.61 16.74
N GLY A 78 -9.67 -25.59 17.42
CA GLY A 78 -8.49 -24.84 16.98
C GLY A 78 -7.98 -25.26 15.60
N GLU A 79 -8.09 -26.55 15.23
CA GLU A 79 -7.74 -27.02 13.89
C GLU A 79 -8.66 -26.44 12.81
N LYS A 80 -9.96 -26.26 13.11
CA LYS A 80 -10.91 -25.61 12.19
C LYS A 80 -10.60 -24.13 12.01
N VAL A 81 -10.26 -23.44 13.09
CA VAL A 81 -9.81 -22.03 13.02
C VAL A 81 -8.54 -21.90 12.17
N ALA A 82 -7.59 -22.80 12.36
CA ALA A 82 -6.36 -22.83 11.55
C ALA A 82 -6.67 -23.10 10.07
N ALA A 83 -7.58 -24.04 9.78
CA ALA A 83 -8.02 -24.38 8.42
C ALA A 83 -8.71 -23.16 7.76
N LEU A 84 -9.59 -22.47 8.47
CA LEU A 84 -10.24 -21.24 7.97
C LEU A 84 -9.22 -20.16 7.62
N ASN A 85 -8.29 -19.89 8.54
CA ASN A 85 -7.24 -18.90 8.31
C ASN A 85 -6.37 -19.26 7.10
N ALA A 86 -6.02 -20.54 6.94
CA ALA A 86 -5.29 -21.02 5.79
C ALA A 86 -6.09 -20.85 4.48
N ALA A 87 -7.40 -21.14 4.51
CA ALA A 87 -8.29 -20.96 3.36
C ALA A 87 -8.39 -19.48 2.94
N VAL A 88 -8.53 -18.57 3.89
CA VAL A 88 -8.55 -17.11 3.63
C VAL A 88 -7.23 -16.63 3.04
N ALA A 89 -6.09 -17.08 3.59
CA ALA A 89 -4.77 -16.74 3.07
C ALA A 89 -4.56 -17.28 1.64
N LYS A 90 -4.94 -18.54 1.37
CA LYS A 90 -4.84 -19.15 0.04
C LYS A 90 -5.72 -18.45 -0.99
N LEU A 91 -6.93 -18.09 -0.63
CA LEU A 91 -7.82 -17.31 -1.51
C LEU A 91 -7.21 -15.94 -1.87
N ALA A 92 -6.61 -15.25 -0.90
CA ALA A 92 -5.93 -13.98 -1.13
C ALA A 92 -4.72 -14.14 -2.09
N GLU A 93 -3.96 -15.21 -1.94
CA GLU A 93 -2.84 -15.56 -2.83
C GLU A 93 -3.34 -15.80 -4.27
N LEU A 94 -4.34 -16.66 -4.47
CA LEU A 94 -4.91 -16.96 -5.78
C LEU A 94 -5.46 -15.70 -6.49
N LYS A 95 -6.14 -14.82 -5.74
CA LYS A 95 -6.59 -13.53 -6.28
C LYS A 95 -5.44 -12.64 -6.71
N ARG A 96 -4.38 -12.60 -5.91
CA ARG A 96 -3.17 -11.85 -6.25
C ARG A 96 -2.50 -12.41 -7.51
N GLU A 97 -2.38 -13.73 -7.62
CA GLU A 97 -1.81 -14.40 -8.79
C GLU A 97 -2.61 -14.09 -10.06
N LYS A 98 -3.96 -14.20 -9.98
CA LYS A 98 -4.85 -13.85 -11.08
C LYS A 98 -4.69 -12.40 -11.50
N LEU A 99 -4.69 -11.47 -10.53
CA LEU A 99 -4.52 -10.04 -10.80
C LEU A 99 -3.16 -9.75 -11.46
N LEU A 100 -2.10 -10.39 -10.98
CA LEU A 100 -0.76 -10.23 -11.56
C LEU A 100 -0.67 -10.76 -12.99
N ALA A 101 -1.36 -11.88 -13.30
CA ALA A 101 -1.43 -12.41 -14.64
C ALA A 101 -2.18 -11.45 -15.59
N GLU A 102 -3.37 -10.98 -15.18
CA GLU A 102 -4.17 -10.00 -15.94
C GLU A 102 -3.41 -8.68 -16.15
N MET A 103 -2.70 -8.20 -15.11
CA MET A 103 -1.86 -7.00 -15.23
C MET A 103 -0.67 -7.21 -16.17
N GLY A 104 -0.13 -8.43 -16.24
CA GLY A 104 1.02 -8.75 -17.08
C GLY A 104 0.75 -8.46 -18.56
N ASP A 105 -0.40 -8.87 -19.06
CA ASP A 105 -0.81 -8.65 -20.44
C ASP A 105 -1.03 -7.17 -20.75
N ILE A 106 -1.71 -6.44 -19.86
CA ILE A 106 -1.93 -5.00 -19.98
C ILE A 106 -0.58 -4.28 -19.95
N TYR A 107 0.28 -4.65 -19.02
CA TYR A 107 1.60 -4.07 -18.85
C TYR A 107 2.49 -4.27 -20.09
N ALA A 108 2.45 -5.48 -20.67
CA ALA A 108 3.18 -5.78 -21.90
C ALA A 108 2.69 -4.92 -23.07
N SER A 109 1.37 -4.86 -23.28
CA SER A 109 0.74 -4.10 -24.37
C SER A 109 1.00 -2.59 -24.26
N VAL A 110 0.86 -2.02 -23.06
CA VAL A 110 1.19 -0.60 -22.81
C VAL A 110 2.67 -0.34 -23.07
N GLY A 111 3.55 -1.21 -22.60
CA GLY A 111 4.98 -1.09 -22.80
C GLY A 111 5.38 -1.15 -24.27
N GLU A 112 4.78 -2.00 -25.07
CA GLU A 112 5.00 -2.07 -26.53
C GLU A 112 4.55 -0.79 -27.22
N SER A 113 3.40 -0.26 -26.86
CA SER A 113 2.88 0.99 -27.40
C SER A 113 3.80 2.17 -27.09
N LEU A 114 4.27 2.27 -25.83
CA LEU A 114 5.21 3.31 -25.42
C LEU A 114 6.57 3.16 -26.11
N GLN A 115 7.08 1.93 -26.27
CA GLN A 115 8.33 1.67 -27.00
C GLN A 115 8.19 2.09 -28.47
N ALA A 116 7.07 1.78 -29.12
CA ALA A 116 6.81 2.20 -30.49
C ALA A 116 6.78 3.73 -30.63
N GLN A 117 6.28 4.44 -29.61
CA GLN A 117 6.29 5.90 -29.58
C GLN A 117 7.72 6.48 -29.51
N VAL A 118 8.56 5.99 -28.59
CA VAL A 118 9.92 6.51 -28.41
C VAL A 118 10.87 6.12 -29.55
N ASN A 119 10.59 5.04 -30.26
CA ASN A 119 11.34 4.65 -31.44
C ASN A 119 11.17 5.66 -32.60
N LYS A 120 10.11 6.46 -32.59
CA LYS A 120 9.87 7.54 -33.56
C LYS A 120 10.57 8.84 -33.16
N SER A 121 10.64 9.13 -31.86
CA SER A 121 11.27 10.34 -31.32
C SER A 121 11.70 10.11 -29.89
N ALA A 122 12.96 10.42 -29.56
CA ALA A 122 13.44 10.34 -28.16
C ALA A 122 12.59 11.24 -27.27
N PRO A 123 12.31 10.81 -25.99
CA PRO A 123 11.55 11.61 -25.04
C PRO A 123 12.18 12.98 -24.81
N ILE A 124 11.35 13.99 -24.62
CA ILE A 124 11.79 15.36 -24.29
C ILE A 124 11.74 15.57 -22.79
N VAL A 125 12.60 16.46 -22.27
CA VAL A 125 12.68 16.77 -20.84
C VAL A 125 11.60 17.78 -20.45
N GLY A 126 11.08 17.66 -19.22
CA GLY A 126 10.09 18.59 -18.64
C GLY A 126 8.64 18.28 -18.99
N SER A 127 8.30 17.08 -19.43
CA SER A 127 6.95 16.67 -19.80
C SER A 127 6.56 15.28 -19.30
N ILE A 128 5.26 14.96 -19.34
CA ILE A 128 4.75 13.59 -19.04
C ILE A 128 5.35 12.57 -20.02
N GLY A 129 5.52 12.94 -21.30
CA GLY A 129 6.20 12.13 -22.30
C GLY A 129 7.73 12.14 -22.23
N GLY A 130 8.29 12.72 -21.19
CA GLY A 130 9.74 12.81 -20.93
C GLY A 130 10.18 11.89 -19.80
N GLU A 131 10.37 12.43 -18.61
CA GLU A 131 10.94 11.72 -17.45
C GLU A 131 10.11 10.51 -17.06
N TRP A 132 8.78 10.61 -17.01
CA TRP A 132 7.90 9.51 -16.62
C TRP A 132 7.92 8.39 -17.67
N LEU A 133 7.96 8.75 -18.96
CA LEU A 133 8.07 7.76 -20.04
C LEU A 133 9.42 7.04 -19.98
N ALA A 134 10.52 7.77 -19.82
CA ALA A 134 11.86 7.21 -19.68
C ALA A 134 11.97 6.30 -18.44
N LEU A 135 11.44 6.76 -17.28
CA LEU A 135 11.37 5.98 -16.05
C LEU A 135 10.57 4.68 -16.24
N GLY A 136 9.38 4.78 -16.82
CA GLY A 136 8.50 3.64 -17.06
C GLY A 136 9.12 2.59 -17.97
N LEU A 137 9.73 3.00 -19.08
CA LEU A 137 10.45 2.09 -19.99
C LEU A 137 11.63 1.42 -19.29
N ALA A 138 12.50 2.19 -18.63
CA ALA A 138 13.67 1.66 -17.96
C ALA A 138 13.28 0.67 -16.84
N ARG A 139 12.30 1.00 -16.02
CA ARG A 139 11.81 0.13 -14.92
C ARG A 139 11.06 -1.11 -15.42
N SER A 140 10.53 -1.08 -16.65
CA SER A 140 9.93 -2.25 -17.30
C SER A 140 10.93 -3.12 -18.06
N GLY A 141 12.24 -2.83 -17.96
CA GLY A 141 13.29 -3.55 -18.68
C GLY A 141 13.35 -3.24 -20.17
N ARG A 142 12.64 -2.19 -20.63
CA ARG A 142 12.67 -1.75 -22.03
C ARG A 142 13.75 -0.71 -22.27
N SER A 143 14.22 -0.62 -23.50
CA SER A 143 15.27 0.34 -23.86
C SER A 143 14.71 1.77 -23.92
N VAL A 144 15.47 2.69 -23.32
CA VAL A 144 15.27 4.14 -23.50
C VAL A 144 16.24 4.61 -24.57
N PRO A 145 15.79 5.34 -25.62
CA PRO A 145 16.67 5.84 -26.66
C PRO A 145 17.84 6.69 -26.10
N ALA A 146 19.05 6.47 -26.62
CA ALA A 146 20.26 7.20 -26.17
C ALA A 146 20.09 8.73 -26.28
N GLY A 147 19.39 9.21 -27.29
CA GLY A 147 19.07 10.63 -27.46
C GLY A 147 18.29 11.26 -26.30
N TYR A 148 17.65 10.48 -25.43
CA TYR A 148 17.02 11.03 -24.24
C TYR A 148 18.06 11.65 -23.28
N TYR A 149 19.17 10.97 -23.03
CA TYR A 149 20.22 11.52 -22.16
C TYR A 149 20.83 12.81 -22.76
N ASP A 150 21.02 12.84 -24.07
CA ASP A 150 21.51 14.05 -24.76
C ASP A 150 20.53 15.22 -24.59
N ASN A 151 19.21 14.95 -24.71
CA ASN A 151 18.16 15.92 -24.45
C ASN A 151 18.21 16.42 -23.00
N VAL A 152 18.45 15.52 -22.01
CA VAL A 152 18.59 15.91 -20.59
C VAL A 152 19.80 16.83 -20.41
N VAL A 153 20.95 16.48 -20.96
CA VAL A 153 22.17 17.31 -20.85
C VAL A 153 21.95 18.70 -21.43
N GLN A 154 21.34 18.79 -22.62
CA GLN A 154 21.02 20.06 -23.25
C GLN A 154 20.02 20.89 -22.41
N TYR A 155 18.96 20.24 -21.89
CA TYR A 155 17.98 20.89 -21.06
C TYR A 155 18.56 21.43 -19.75
N VAL A 156 19.42 20.63 -19.09
CA VAL A 156 20.09 21.04 -17.85
C VAL A 156 20.96 22.25 -18.11
N LYS A 157 21.82 22.21 -19.12
CA LYS A 157 22.70 23.36 -19.48
C LYS A 157 21.94 24.63 -19.82
N ALA A 158 20.74 24.51 -20.40
CA ALA A 158 19.93 25.65 -20.79
C ALA A 158 19.10 26.25 -19.62
N ASN A 159 18.76 25.47 -18.60
CA ASN A 159 17.77 25.88 -17.60
C ASN A 159 18.31 25.92 -16.16
N VAL A 160 19.42 25.23 -15.86
CA VAL A 160 19.96 25.19 -14.51
C VAL A 160 20.47 26.56 -14.06
N ASN A 161 20.04 26.97 -12.85
CA ASN A 161 20.52 28.20 -12.23
C ASN A 161 21.74 27.98 -11.33
N ALA A 162 22.29 29.08 -10.74
CA ALA A 162 23.46 29.04 -9.87
C ALA A 162 23.31 28.13 -8.63
N ASN A 163 22.09 27.77 -8.26
CA ASN A 163 21.80 26.86 -7.16
C ASN A 163 21.51 25.44 -7.64
N GLU A 164 21.90 25.06 -8.83
CA GLU A 164 21.69 23.73 -9.45
C GLU A 164 20.20 23.37 -9.59
N ARG A 165 19.30 24.34 -9.71
CA ARG A 165 17.84 24.18 -9.83
C ARG A 165 17.40 24.38 -11.27
N LEU A 166 16.62 23.42 -11.78
CA LEU A 166 16.05 23.46 -13.12
C LEU A 166 14.88 24.43 -13.27
N HIS A 167 14.27 24.82 -12.14
CA HIS A 167 13.19 25.79 -12.08
C HIS A 167 13.22 26.54 -10.75
N ASN A 168 12.88 27.85 -10.75
CA ASN A 168 12.96 28.70 -9.55
C ASN A 168 11.91 28.40 -8.46
N SER A 169 10.85 27.66 -8.79
CA SER A 169 9.77 27.35 -7.85
C SER A 169 9.28 25.90 -7.90
N LYS A 170 9.81 25.07 -8.80
CA LYS A 170 9.39 23.65 -8.99
C LYS A 170 10.52 22.71 -8.67
N SER A 171 10.66 22.35 -7.40
CA SER A 171 11.67 21.38 -6.93
C SER A 171 11.48 19.99 -7.52
N THR A 172 10.23 19.65 -7.86
CA THR A 172 9.90 18.37 -8.51
C THR A 172 10.54 18.22 -9.89
N ASP A 173 10.96 19.30 -10.55
CA ASP A 173 11.66 19.21 -11.83
C ASP A 173 13.05 18.57 -11.65
N ASN A 174 13.83 18.99 -10.63
CA ASN A 174 15.07 18.30 -10.28
C ASN A 174 14.79 16.84 -9.89
N SER A 175 13.83 16.60 -9.03
CA SER A 175 13.49 15.26 -8.53
C SER A 175 13.13 14.30 -9.68
N ARG A 176 12.28 14.72 -10.63
CA ARG A 176 11.90 13.89 -11.78
C ARG A 176 13.10 13.55 -12.67
N VAL A 177 13.94 14.54 -12.97
CA VAL A 177 15.14 14.31 -13.80
C VAL A 177 16.11 13.37 -13.09
N ILE A 178 16.34 13.53 -11.78
CA ILE A 178 17.15 12.60 -10.97
C ILE A 178 16.60 11.18 -11.08
N LEU A 179 15.28 10.99 -10.88
CA LEU A 179 14.63 9.68 -10.96
C LEU A 179 14.79 9.02 -12.35
N ALA A 180 14.58 9.79 -13.42
CA ALA A 180 14.72 9.28 -14.77
C ALA A 180 16.17 8.90 -15.09
N LEU A 181 17.13 9.74 -14.69
CA LEU A 181 18.57 9.46 -14.86
C LEU A 181 18.98 8.20 -14.09
N THR A 182 18.56 8.07 -12.83
CA THR A 182 18.81 6.88 -12.02
C THR A 182 18.27 5.62 -12.70
N ALA A 183 17.05 5.69 -13.22
CA ALA A 183 16.40 4.55 -13.87
C ALA A 183 17.12 4.08 -15.15
N ILE A 184 17.71 5.01 -15.91
CA ILE A 184 18.50 4.71 -17.12
C ILE A 184 19.99 4.48 -16.83
N GLY A 185 20.40 4.39 -15.56
CA GLY A 185 21.79 4.14 -15.15
C GLY A 185 22.74 5.32 -15.41
N LYS A 186 22.22 6.56 -15.41
CA LYS A 186 23.03 7.77 -15.55
C LYS A 186 23.19 8.49 -14.21
N ASP A 187 24.33 9.15 -14.04
CA ASP A 187 24.69 9.83 -12.80
C ASP A 187 24.08 11.26 -12.75
N PRO A 188 23.13 11.52 -11.82
CA PRO A 188 22.55 12.86 -11.66
C PRO A 188 23.46 13.85 -10.95
N THR A 189 24.61 13.40 -10.42
CA THR A 189 25.60 14.28 -9.77
C THR A 189 26.52 14.98 -10.77
N ASN A 190 26.49 14.55 -12.04
CA ASN A 190 27.29 15.14 -13.11
C ASN A 190 26.55 15.12 -14.44
N VAL A 191 25.60 15.99 -14.62
CA VAL A 191 24.82 16.15 -15.85
C VAL A 191 25.30 17.37 -16.60
N GLY A 192 26.19 17.17 -17.55
CA GLY A 192 26.80 18.28 -18.31
C GLY A 192 27.61 19.24 -17.44
N GLY A 193 28.16 18.78 -16.33
CA GLY A 193 28.93 19.55 -15.35
C GLY A 193 28.15 20.00 -14.13
N HIS A 194 26.84 19.70 -14.05
CA HIS A 194 25.94 20.11 -12.98
C HIS A 194 25.53 18.95 -12.07
N ASN A 195 25.40 19.25 -10.77
CA ASN A 195 24.94 18.28 -9.76
C ASN A 195 23.49 18.59 -9.35
N LEU A 196 22.52 17.87 -9.93
CA LEU A 196 21.11 18.12 -9.72
C LEU A 196 20.63 17.85 -8.29
N LEU A 197 21.36 17.00 -7.51
CA LEU A 197 21.04 16.75 -6.10
C LEU A 197 21.25 17.99 -5.24
N LYS A 198 22.24 18.83 -5.57
CA LYS A 198 22.47 20.09 -4.87
C LYS A 198 21.31 21.08 -5.02
N GLY A 199 20.53 20.96 -6.08
CA GLY A 199 19.31 21.76 -6.26
C GLY A 199 18.19 21.46 -5.26
N LEU A 200 18.31 20.35 -4.48
CA LEU A 200 17.37 19.94 -3.43
C LEU A 200 17.89 20.28 -2.02
N ASP A 201 18.63 21.37 -1.85
CA ASP A 201 19.37 21.72 -0.65
C ASP A 201 18.57 22.57 0.39
N SER A 202 17.36 23.03 0.02
CA SER A 202 16.59 24.01 0.83
C SER A 202 15.13 23.63 0.97
N MET A 203 14.68 23.51 2.23
CA MET A 203 13.26 23.26 2.54
C MET A 203 12.34 24.40 2.11
N SER A 204 12.82 25.65 2.14
CA SER A 204 12.04 26.80 1.64
C SER A 204 11.77 26.70 0.14
N TYR A 205 12.69 26.12 -0.63
CA TYR A 205 12.48 25.86 -2.05
C TYR A 205 11.58 24.63 -2.29
N ILE A 206 11.84 23.52 -1.59
CA ILE A 206 11.09 22.28 -1.71
C ILE A 206 9.61 22.51 -1.38
N ASN A 207 9.30 23.24 -0.31
CA ASN A 207 7.94 23.51 0.15
C ASN A 207 7.12 24.43 -0.76
N LYS A 208 7.72 25.07 -1.78
CA LYS A 208 6.96 25.89 -2.75
C LYS A 208 5.90 25.10 -3.54
N GLN A 209 6.00 23.76 -3.57
CA GLN A 209 5.04 22.89 -4.22
C GLN A 209 4.18 22.09 -3.23
N GLY A 210 3.99 22.62 -2.00
CA GLY A 210 3.24 21.93 -0.96
C GLY A 210 3.84 20.57 -0.65
N ILE A 211 2.98 19.60 -0.35
CA ILE A 211 3.39 18.22 0.00
C ILE A 211 4.13 17.50 -1.13
N ASN A 212 3.90 17.86 -2.40
CA ASN A 212 4.57 17.23 -3.54
C ASN A 212 6.10 17.45 -3.50
N GLY A 213 6.55 18.62 -3.04
CA GLY A 213 7.98 18.94 -2.95
C GLY A 213 8.76 17.92 -2.11
N PRO A 214 8.48 17.79 -0.81
CA PRO A 214 9.19 16.86 0.06
C PRO A 214 8.98 15.39 -0.33
N VAL A 215 7.80 14.98 -0.81
CA VAL A 215 7.56 13.60 -1.28
C VAL A 215 8.47 13.27 -2.46
N PHE A 216 8.50 14.11 -3.51
CA PHE A 216 9.34 13.84 -4.67
C PHE A 216 10.83 13.97 -4.38
N ALA A 217 11.24 14.87 -3.49
CA ALA A 217 12.62 14.97 -3.05
C ALA A 217 13.07 13.68 -2.33
N LEU A 218 12.25 13.16 -1.41
CA LEU A 218 12.55 11.93 -0.70
C LEU A 218 12.65 10.72 -1.66
N ILE A 219 11.68 10.56 -2.57
CA ILE A 219 11.70 9.48 -3.57
C ILE A 219 12.96 9.58 -4.45
N ALA A 220 13.35 10.78 -4.89
CA ALA A 220 14.54 10.98 -5.70
C ALA A 220 15.82 10.61 -4.94
N LEU A 221 15.94 11.03 -3.67
CA LEU A 221 17.10 10.72 -2.83
C LEU A 221 17.21 9.22 -2.54
N ASP A 222 16.08 8.55 -2.29
CA ASP A 222 16.04 7.13 -1.95
C ASP A 222 16.21 6.21 -3.18
N SER A 223 15.96 6.71 -4.39
CA SER A 223 16.07 5.92 -5.62
C SER A 223 17.44 5.26 -5.83
N HIS A 224 18.49 5.82 -5.23
CA HIS A 224 19.85 5.27 -5.24
C HIS A 224 20.63 5.61 -3.95
N ASN A 225 19.92 5.85 -2.84
CA ASN A 225 20.50 6.26 -1.57
C ASN A 225 21.47 7.44 -1.70
N TYR A 226 21.08 8.47 -2.46
CA TYR A 226 21.90 9.64 -2.72
C TYR A 226 22.19 10.46 -1.47
N PRO A 227 23.32 11.18 -1.40
CA PRO A 227 23.61 12.11 -0.31
C PRO A 227 22.61 13.28 -0.32
N THR A 228 22.39 13.85 0.86
CA THR A 228 21.62 15.08 1.05
C THR A 228 22.54 16.30 1.10
N PHE A 229 21.98 17.48 0.83
CA PHE A 229 22.71 18.74 0.81
C PHE A 229 21.98 19.83 1.61
N GLY A 230 22.72 20.82 2.10
CA GLY A 230 22.18 21.94 2.86
C GLY A 230 21.45 21.50 4.14
N GLU A 231 20.29 22.08 4.37
CA GLU A 231 19.43 21.78 5.52
C GLU A 231 18.52 20.56 5.31
N VAL A 232 18.51 20.01 4.09
CA VAL A 232 17.60 18.92 3.71
C VAL A 232 18.22 17.59 4.10
N THR A 233 17.55 16.86 5.00
CA THR A 233 17.84 15.47 5.34
C THR A 233 16.61 14.61 5.10
N ARG A 234 16.77 13.28 5.11
CA ARG A 234 15.62 12.36 5.01
C ARG A 234 14.64 12.56 6.15
N ASP A 235 15.14 12.71 7.37
CA ASP A 235 14.31 12.91 8.55
C ASP A 235 13.49 14.21 8.43
N VAL A 236 14.11 15.33 8.00
CA VAL A 236 13.41 16.59 7.78
C VAL A 236 12.31 16.47 6.71
N LEU A 237 12.55 15.71 5.63
CA LEU A 237 11.53 15.45 4.61
C LEU A 237 10.39 14.58 5.16
N ILE A 238 10.71 13.52 5.90
CA ILE A 238 9.72 12.63 6.53
C ILE A 238 8.87 13.40 7.53
N ASP A 239 9.49 14.16 8.43
CA ASP A 239 8.78 14.98 9.42
C ASP A 239 7.86 15.98 8.74
N ARG A 240 8.31 16.62 7.65
CA ARG A 240 7.49 17.55 6.85
C ARG A 240 6.29 16.82 6.23
N ILE A 241 6.47 15.63 5.66
CA ILE A 241 5.39 14.82 5.09
C ILE A 241 4.39 14.43 6.17
N LEU A 242 4.86 13.91 7.32
CA LEU A 242 4.00 13.48 8.41
C LEU A 242 3.25 14.64 9.05
N SER A 243 3.84 15.85 9.10
CA SER A 243 3.17 17.04 9.63
C SER A 243 1.95 17.51 8.83
N GLU A 244 1.86 17.14 7.56
CA GLU A 244 0.73 17.44 6.67
C GLU A 244 -0.37 16.36 6.66
N GLN A 245 -0.19 15.28 7.44
CA GLN A 245 -1.18 14.23 7.51
C GLN A 245 -2.49 14.73 8.12
N VAL A 246 -3.60 14.46 7.45
CA VAL A 246 -4.94 14.76 7.94
C VAL A 246 -5.26 13.82 9.10
N LYS A 247 -5.41 14.39 10.31
CA LYS A 247 -5.60 13.58 11.54
C LYS A 247 -6.91 12.80 11.56
N ALA A 248 -7.91 13.24 10.82
CA ALA A 248 -9.24 12.64 10.83
C ALA A 248 -9.31 11.30 10.07
N ASP A 249 -8.55 11.15 8.99
CA ASP A 249 -8.62 9.99 8.10
C ASP A 249 -7.25 9.37 7.76
N GLY A 250 -6.16 9.98 8.23
CA GLY A 250 -4.80 9.52 7.98
C GLY A 250 -4.28 9.77 6.57
N GLY A 251 -5.05 10.47 5.73
CA GLY A 251 -4.66 10.84 4.38
C GLY A 251 -3.83 12.12 4.30
N TRP A 252 -3.50 12.54 3.08
CA TRP A 252 -2.85 13.80 2.76
C TRP A 252 -3.68 14.55 1.72
N ALA A 253 -3.89 15.85 1.94
CA ALA A 253 -4.50 16.73 0.97
C ALA A 253 -3.42 17.47 0.17
N LEU A 254 -3.68 17.70 -1.12
CA LEU A 254 -2.95 18.69 -1.89
C LEU A 254 -3.47 20.05 -1.39
N GLY A 255 -2.61 20.81 -0.71
CA GLY A 255 -2.93 22.13 -0.15
C GLY A 255 -3.25 23.16 -1.21
#